data_1749daf20dc0fb6805825ead07eaf09b
#
_entry.id   1749daf20dc0fb6805825ead07eaf09b
#
_cell.length_a   1.000
_cell.length_b   1.000
_cell.length_c   1.000
_cell.angle_alpha   90.00
_cell.angle_beta   90.00
_cell.angle_gamma   90.00
#
_symmetry.space_group_name_H-M   'P 1'
#
loop_
_entity.id
_entity.type
_entity.pdbx_description
1 polymer ?
#
loop_
_entity_poly.entity_id
_entity_poly.type
_entity_poly.pdbx_seq_one_letter_code
_entity_poly.pdbx_strand_id
1 'polypeptide(L)'
;VYKFRTMTSTNVAFDKDNPVVSGNSMHVTRVGRIIRKFKIDELPQIYNVLKGDMCFIAPRPLLPSYEKDYRDWEKVKFYVKPGLTGLGQVNGNGYLSTEERNYYDVYYVMHASLWLDIKIFCKTVFVVLFGEEKFINHVPLNEYCKVRNQAKALWASKHYVRRVFSPNFAA
;
A
#
# COMPACT_ATOMS: atom_id res chain seq x y z
N VAL A 1 8.01 4.48 -10.14
CA VAL A 1 6.62 4.05 -10.38
C VAL A 1 5.97 5.02 -11.36
N TYR A 2 5.43 4.51 -12.46
CA TYR A 2 4.74 5.31 -13.48
C TYR A 2 3.29 5.56 -13.09
N LYS A 3 2.81 6.79 -13.35
CA LYS A 3 1.43 7.20 -13.04
C LYS A 3 1.01 8.33 -13.97
N PHE A 4 -0.25 8.36 -14.40
CA PHE A 4 -0.77 9.51 -15.12
C PHE A 4 -0.88 10.74 -14.20
N ARG A 5 -0.54 11.90 -14.74
CA ARG A 5 -0.69 13.17 -14.01
C ARG A 5 -2.18 13.54 -13.92
N THR A 6 -2.68 13.64 -12.71
CA THR A 6 -4.09 14.01 -12.43
C THR A 6 -4.20 15.32 -11.66
N MET A 7 -3.07 15.94 -11.30
CA MET A 7 -3.00 17.18 -10.51
C MET A 7 -2.37 18.31 -11.30
N THR A 8 -2.73 19.54 -10.94
CA THR A 8 -2.08 20.77 -11.44
C THR A 8 -0.65 20.86 -10.92
N SER A 9 0.21 21.65 -11.63
CA SER A 9 1.65 21.77 -11.32
C SER A 9 1.97 22.71 -10.15
N THR A 10 0.97 23.20 -9.43
CA THR A 10 1.18 24.06 -8.25
C THR A 10 1.91 23.29 -7.15
N ASN A 11 2.92 23.89 -6.55
CA ASN A 11 3.65 23.33 -5.41
C ASN A 11 2.68 23.16 -4.23
N VAL A 12 2.11 21.99 -4.10
CA VAL A 12 1.32 21.61 -2.94
C VAL A 12 2.30 21.22 -1.86
N ALA A 13 2.27 21.90 -0.72
CA ALA A 13 2.98 21.44 0.46
C ALA A 13 2.51 20.01 0.78
N PHE A 14 3.46 19.09 0.83
CA PHE A 14 3.19 17.69 1.06
C PHE A 14 2.89 17.51 2.56
N ASP A 15 1.66 17.12 2.87
CA ASP A 15 1.26 16.79 4.24
C ASP A 15 1.84 15.41 4.60
N LYS A 16 2.81 15.39 5.51
CA LYS A 16 3.47 14.16 5.98
C LYS A 16 2.50 13.26 6.75
N ASP A 17 1.54 13.85 7.44
CA ASP A 17 0.60 13.11 8.28
C ASP A 17 -0.52 12.47 7.46
N ASN A 18 -0.78 13.01 6.27
CA ASN A 18 -1.80 12.50 5.36
C ASN A 18 -1.29 12.43 3.91
N PRO A 19 -0.44 11.45 3.56
CA PRO A 19 0.19 11.34 2.24
C PRO A 19 -0.79 11.02 1.10
N VAL A 20 -2.05 10.75 1.42
CA VAL A 20 -3.10 10.45 0.44
C VAL A 20 -3.89 11.71 0.13
N VAL A 21 -3.65 12.30 -1.02
CA VAL A 21 -4.44 13.44 -1.50
C VAL A 21 -5.84 12.97 -1.89
N SER A 22 -6.86 13.43 -1.15
CA SER A 22 -8.26 13.16 -1.47
C SER A 22 -8.59 13.51 -2.92
N GLY A 23 -9.41 12.71 -3.57
CA GLY A 23 -9.91 12.96 -4.94
C GLY A 23 -10.66 14.29 -5.10
N ASN A 24 -11.11 14.89 -3.99
CA ASN A 24 -11.82 16.17 -3.95
C ASN A 24 -10.91 17.37 -3.64
N SER A 25 -9.58 17.20 -3.58
CA SER A 25 -8.69 18.34 -3.35
C SER A 25 -8.76 19.35 -4.51
N MET A 26 -8.59 20.66 -4.20
CA MET A 26 -8.59 21.74 -5.21
C MET A 26 -7.51 21.59 -6.29
N HIS A 27 -6.50 20.78 -6.02
CA HIS A 27 -5.37 20.54 -6.93
C HIS A 27 -5.62 19.43 -7.95
N VAL A 28 -6.72 18.68 -7.84
CA VAL A 28 -7.09 17.63 -8.80
C VAL A 28 -7.88 18.23 -9.95
N THR A 29 -7.40 17.99 -11.20
CA THR A 29 -8.09 18.48 -12.40
C THR A 29 -9.46 17.78 -12.56
N ARG A 30 -10.38 18.38 -13.32
CA ARG A 30 -11.71 17.77 -13.59
C ARG A 30 -11.57 16.38 -14.23
N VAL A 31 -10.71 16.26 -15.24
CA VAL A 31 -10.38 14.98 -15.89
C VAL A 31 -9.67 14.04 -14.90
N GLY A 32 -8.73 14.58 -14.11
CA GLY A 32 -8.02 13.83 -13.07
C GLY A 32 -8.94 13.19 -12.05
N ARG A 33 -10.06 13.82 -11.70
CA ARG A 33 -11.06 13.27 -10.78
C ARG A 33 -11.71 12.01 -11.34
N ILE A 34 -12.09 12.03 -12.63
CA ILE A 34 -12.66 10.87 -13.31
C ILE A 34 -11.64 9.73 -13.38
N ILE A 35 -10.42 10.04 -13.82
CA ILE A 35 -9.33 9.08 -13.96
C ILE A 35 -9.02 8.41 -12.61
N ARG A 36 -8.96 9.19 -11.51
CA ARG A 36 -8.74 8.67 -10.15
C ARG A 36 -9.89 7.81 -9.64
N LYS A 37 -11.14 8.21 -9.94
CA LYS A 37 -12.33 7.44 -9.54
C LYS A 37 -12.27 6.00 -10.04
N PHE A 38 -11.81 5.79 -11.26
CA PHE A 38 -11.69 4.47 -11.88
C PHE A 38 -10.27 3.88 -11.77
N LYS A 39 -9.36 4.49 -10.98
CA LYS A 39 -7.97 4.04 -10.83
C LYS A 39 -7.17 3.95 -12.13
N ILE A 40 -7.64 4.59 -13.20
CA ILE A 40 -6.99 4.61 -14.53
C ILE A 40 -5.60 5.27 -14.45
N ASP A 41 -5.41 6.21 -13.51
CA ASP A 41 -4.12 6.87 -13.28
C ASP A 41 -3.02 5.88 -12.84
N GLU A 42 -3.38 4.74 -12.32
CA GLU A 42 -2.46 3.70 -11.87
C GLU A 42 -2.16 2.63 -12.95
N LEU A 43 -2.87 2.63 -14.09
CA LEU A 43 -2.64 1.67 -15.17
C LEU A 43 -1.18 1.63 -15.68
N PRO A 44 -0.44 2.75 -15.81
CA PRO A 44 0.96 2.69 -16.22
C PRO A 44 1.85 1.87 -15.27
N GLN A 45 1.42 1.61 -14.03
CA GLN A 45 2.15 0.74 -13.09
C GLN A 45 2.17 -0.73 -13.56
N ILE A 46 1.25 -1.14 -14.43
CA ILE A 46 1.29 -2.46 -15.07
C ILE A 46 2.64 -2.66 -15.79
N TYR A 47 3.19 -1.62 -16.39
CA TYR A 47 4.52 -1.69 -16.99
C TYR A 47 5.61 -1.98 -15.96
N ASN A 48 5.52 -1.40 -14.73
CA ASN A 48 6.46 -1.72 -13.67
C ASN A 48 6.31 -3.19 -13.20
N VAL A 49 5.09 -3.74 -13.24
CA VAL A 49 4.86 -5.16 -12.92
C VAL A 49 5.48 -6.05 -14.00
N LEU A 50 5.26 -5.76 -15.27
CA LEU A 50 5.86 -6.51 -16.38
C LEU A 50 7.39 -6.45 -16.36
N LYS A 51 7.96 -5.33 -15.97
CA LYS A 51 9.40 -5.14 -15.81
C LYS A 51 9.96 -5.87 -14.58
N GLY A 52 9.10 -6.29 -13.65
CA GLY A 52 9.49 -6.96 -12.43
C GLY A 52 9.86 -6.03 -11.27
N ASP A 53 9.63 -4.72 -11.39
CA ASP A 53 9.86 -3.74 -10.31
C ASP A 53 8.75 -3.78 -9.25
N MET A 54 7.56 -4.26 -9.62
CA MET A 54 6.36 -4.35 -8.76
C MET A 54 5.68 -5.71 -8.89
N CYS A 55 4.84 -6.04 -7.90
CA CYS A 55 3.88 -7.13 -7.95
C CYS A 55 2.46 -6.60 -8.25
N PHE A 56 1.54 -7.47 -8.66
CA PHE A 56 0.12 -7.10 -8.72
C PHE A 56 -0.45 -6.86 -7.34
N ILE A 57 -0.15 -7.76 -6.40
CA ILE A 57 -0.69 -7.75 -5.04
C ILE A 57 0.48 -7.72 -4.07
N ALA A 58 0.57 -6.64 -3.29
CA ALA A 58 1.53 -6.45 -2.20
C ALA A 58 1.23 -5.10 -1.50
N PRO A 59 1.95 -4.75 -0.42
CA PRO A 59 1.93 -3.42 0.17
C PRO A 59 2.17 -2.31 -0.85
N ARG A 60 1.49 -1.17 -0.69
CA ARG A 60 1.63 -0.04 -1.60
C ARG A 60 3.03 0.57 -1.53
N PRO A 61 3.64 0.96 -2.68
CA PRO A 61 4.90 1.68 -2.68
C PRO A 61 4.71 3.06 -2.04
N LEU A 62 5.56 3.39 -1.10
CA LEU A 62 5.65 4.72 -0.49
C LEU A 62 6.93 5.42 -0.94
N LEU A 63 6.97 6.73 -0.77
CA LEU A 63 8.16 7.49 -1.12
C LEU A 63 9.34 7.09 -0.22
N PRO A 64 10.56 6.92 -0.76
CA PRO A 64 11.74 6.52 0.03
C PRO A 64 12.04 7.46 1.20
N SER A 65 11.65 8.73 1.10
CA SER A 65 11.82 9.73 2.17
C SER A 65 11.13 9.36 3.48
N TYR A 66 10.11 8.50 3.44
CA TYR A 66 9.39 8.05 4.63
C TYR A 66 9.99 6.82 5.31
N GLU A 67 10.97 6.16 4.69
CA GLU A 67 11.55 4.94 5.25
C GLU A 67 12.13 5.15 6.65
N LYS A 68 12.68 6.33 6.91
CA LYS A 68 13.28 6.71 8.20
C LYS A 68 12.24 6.90 9.32
N ASP A 69 11.00 7.21 8.96
CA ASP A 69 9.92 7.51 9.90
C ASP A 69 9.18 6.25 10.36
N TYR A 70 9.44 5.09 9.71
CA TYR A 70 8.80 3.83 10.07
C TYR A 70 9.41 3.20 11.31
N ARG A 71 8.54 2.72 12.20
CA ARG A 71 8.92 1.86 13.33
C ARG A 71 9.45 0.52 12.80
N ASP A 72 10.32 -0.13 13.54
CA ASP A 72 11.00 -1.36 13.09
C ASP A 72 10.03 -2.46 12.66
N TRP A 73 8.92 -2.65 13.36
CA TRP A 73 7.92 -3.64 12.97
C TRP A 73 7.18 -3.29 11.65
N GLU A 74 7.08 -2.00 11.32
CA GLU A 74 6.45 -1.53 10.08
C GLU A 74 7.36 -1.75 8.86
N LYS A 75 8.67 -1.78 9.09
CA LYS A 75 9.66 -2.03 8.03
C LYS A 75 9.58 -3.46 7.45
N VAL A 76 8.88 -4.37 8.14
CA VAL A 76 8.59 -5.72 7.62
C VAL A 76 7.91 -5.67 6.26
N LYS A 77 7.11 -4.65 5.97
CA LYS A 77 6.47 -4.47 4.66
C LYS A 77 7.45 -4.32 3.49
N PHE A 78 8.69 -3.87 3.75
CA PHE A 78 9.72 -3.74 2.72
C PHE A 78 10.40 -5.07 2.36
N TYR A 79 10.02 -6.17 3.00
CA TYR A 79 10.52 -7.49 2.65
C TYR A 79 9.94 -8.04 1.34
N VAL A 80 8.95 -7.40 0.76
CA VAL A 80 8.34 -7.75 -0.52
C VAL A 80 8.40 -6.58 -1.49
N LYS A 81 8.36 -6.87 -2.79
CA LYS A 81 8.20 -5.82 -3.81
C LYS A 81 6.88 -5.09 -3.60
N PRO A 82 6.81 -3.79 -3.91
CA PRO A 82 5.57 -3.04 -3.82
C PRO A 82 4.51 -3.59 -4.78
N GLY A 83 3.24 -3.45 -4.40
CA GLY A 83 2.10 -3.91 -5.18
C GLY A 83 1.32 -2.80 -5.86
N LEU A 84 0.62 -3.16 -6.95
CA LEU A 84 -0.37 -2.32 -7.61
C LEU A 84 -1.63 -2.19 -6.74
N THR A 85 -2.09 -3.30 -6.18
CA THR A 85 -3.13 -3.35 -5.15
C THR A 85 -2.66 -4.13 -3.93
N GLY A 86 -3.32 -3.99 -2.80
CA GLY A 86 -2.94 -4.66 -1.57
C GLY A 86 -4.04 -4.63 -0.50
N LEU A 87 -3.78 -5.34 0.59
CA LEU A 87 -4.78 -5.56 1.63
C LEU A 87 -5.30 -4.25 2.27
N GLY A 88 -4.43 -3.27 2.52
CA GLY A 88 -4.84 -1.96 3.04
C GLY A 88 -5.70 -1.19 2.05
N GLN A 89 -5.39 -1.27 0.74
CA GLN A 89 -6.13 -0.59 -0.31
C GLN A 89 -7.57 -1.09 -0.43
N VAL A 90 -7.79 -2.40 -0.28
CA VAL A 90 -9.13 -2.99 -0.38
C VAL A 90 -9.94 -2.92 0.93
N ASN A 91 -9.34 -2.46 2.02
CA ASN A 91 -10.01 -2.31 3.32
C ASN A 91 -10.25 -0.85 3.72
N GLY A 92 -10.19 0.09 2.78
CA GLY A 92 -10.53 1.49 3.02
C GLY A 92 -9.43 2.49 2.63
N ASN A 93 -8.21 2.04 2.33
CA ASN A 93 -7.11 2.85 1.80
C ASN A 93 -6.95 4.23 2.51
N GLY A 94 -7.37 5.32 1.84
CA GLY A 94 -7.26 6.68 2.35
C GLY A 94 -8.14 7.00 3.56
N TYR A 95 -9.16 6.18 3.83
CA TYR A 95 -10.06 6.33 5.00
C TYR A 95 -9.51 5.67 6.27
N LEU A 96 -8.44 4.89 6.15
CA LEU A 96 -7.76 4.27 7.28
C LEU A 96 -6.68 5.22 7.84
N SER A 97 -6.45 5.13 9.14
CA SER A 97 -5.28 5.76 9.76
C SER A 97 -3.97 5.20 9.20
N THR A 98 -2.89 5.93 9.35
CA THR A 98 -1.55 5.46 8.92
C THR A 98 -1.16 4.17 9.65
N GLU A 99 -1.54 4.03 10.91
CA GLU A 99 -1.28 2.82 11.70
C GLU A 99 -2.04 1.60 11.19
N GLU A 100 -3.32 1.76 10.84
CA GLU A 100 -4.13 0.69 10.27
C GLU A 100 -3.63 0.27 8.88
N ARG A 101 -3.20 1.22 8.05
CA ARG A 101 -2.58 0.90 6.75
C ARG A 101 -1.30 0.08 6.94
N ASN A 102 -0.42 0.49 7.85
CA ASN A 102 0.79 -0.26 8.17
C ASN A 102 0.48 -1.64 8.74
N TYR A 103 -0.58 -1.76 9.56
CA TYR A 103 -1.04 -3.06 10.04
C TYR A 103 -1.40 -4.00 8.87
N TYR A 104 -2.22 -3.54 7.92
CA TYR A 104 -2.63 -4.35 6.77
C TYR A 104 -1.44 -4.73 5.88
N ASP A 105 -0.50 -3.81 5.68
CA ASP A 105 0.72 -4.04 4.91
C ASP A 105 1.58 -5.14 5.55
N VAL A 106 1.81 -5.04 6.86
CA VAL A 106 2.60 -6.01 7.61
C VAL A 106 1.87 -7.35 7.74
N TYR A 107 0.56 -7.32 7.99
CA TYR A 107 -0.27 -8.53 8.04
C TYR A 107 -0.17 -9.31 6.73
N TYR A 108 -0.28 -8.62 5.59
CA TYR A 108 -0.15 -9.26 4.29
C TYR A 108 1.20 -9.97 4.13
N VAL A 109 2.31 -9.29 4.46
CA VAL A 109 3.65 -9.89 4.33
C VAL A 109 3.80 -11.16 5.18
N MET A 110 3.24 -11.17 6.39
CA MET A 110 3.31 -12.34 7.28
C MET A 110 2.41 -13.50 6.86
N HIS A 111 1.31 -13.23 6.14
CA HIS A 111 0.29 -14.22 5.78
C HIS A 111 0.12 -14.38 4.26
N ALA A 112 1.08 -13.89 3.47
CA ALA A 112 1.01 -13.93 2.00
C ALA A 112 0.76 -15.36 1.52
N SER A 113 -0.27 -15.52 0.71
CA SER A 113 -0.66 -16.79 0.10
C SER A 113 -1.47 -16.54 -1.16
N LEU A 114 -1.42 -17.48 -2.09
CA LEU A 114 -2.20 -17.41 -3.33
C LEU A 114 -3.70 -17.19 -3.06
N TRP A 115 -4.24 -17.82 -2.00
CA TRP A 115 -5.64 -17.65 -1.63
C TRP A 115 -5.96 -16.24 -1.14
N LEU A 116 -5.05 -15.63 -0.35
CA LEU A 116 -5.19 -14.25 0.08
C LEU A 116 -5.11 -13.30 -1.12
N ASP A 117 -4.22 -13.56 -2.07
CA ASP A 117 -4.08 -12.75 -3.29
C ASP A 117 -5.36 -12.80 -4.14
N ILE A 118 -5.95 -13.98 -4.34
CA ILE A 118 -7.22 -14.12 -5.06
C ILE A 118 -8.32 -13.30 -4.37
N LYS A 119 -8.42 -13.36 -3.03
CA LYS A 119 -9.39 -12.55 -2.27
C LYS A 119 -9.17 -11.06 -2.46
N ILE A 120 -7.91 -10.59 -2.38
CA ILE A 120 -7.57 -9.18 -2.59
C ILE A 120 -7.92 -8.76 -4.02
N PHE A 121 -7.58 -9.58 -5.01
CA PHE A 121 -7.88 -9.30 -6.41
C PHE A 121 -9.39 -9.13 -6.64
N CYS A 122 -10.20 -10.09 -6.20
CA CYS A 122 -11.65 -10.00 -6.32
C CYS A 122 -12.20 -8.75 -5.60
N LYS A 123 -11.73 -8.48 -4.38
CA LYS A 123 -12.16 -7.31 -3.62
C LYS A 123 -11.73 -6.00 -4.29
N THR A 124 -10.57 -5.96 -4.96
CA THR A 124 -10.11 -4.81 -5.73
C THR A 124 -11.11 -4.42 -6.82
N VAL A 125 -11.66 -5.40 -7.56
CA VAL A 125 -12.68 -5.15 -8.59
C VAL A 125 -13.90 -4.48 -7.98
N PHE A 126 -14.39 -4.96 -6.85
CA PHE A 126 -15.54 -4.36 -6.16
C PHE A 126 -15.24 -2.95 -5.64
N VAL A 127 -14.05 -2.73 -5.09
CA VAL A 127 -13.62 -1.41 -4.60
C VAL A 127 -13.53 -0.40 -5.75
N VAL A 128 -13.04 -0.80 -6.92
CA VAL A 128 -12.97 0.07 -8.11
C VAL A 128 -14.37 0.42 -8.62
N LEU A 129 -15.30 -0.54 -8.60
CA LEU A 129 -16.66 -0.33 -9.10
C LEU A 129 -17.54 0.49 -8.13
N PHE A 130 -17.42 0.25 -6.84
CA PHE A 130 -18.34 0.78 -5.82
C PHE A 130 -17.75 1.87 -4.92
N GLY A 131 -16.46 2.11 -4.99
CA GLY A 131 -15.72 3.09 -4.17
C GLY A 131 -15.14 2.52 -2.88
N GLU A 132 -14.01 3.09 -2.44
CA GLU A 132 -13.26 2.65 -1.26
C GLU A 132 -14.05 2.81 0.05
N GLU A 133 -14.90 3.85 0.12
CA GLU A 133 -15.69 4.20 1.30
C GLU A 133 -16.65 3.10 1.77
N LYS A 134 -17.09 2.23 0.86
CA LYS A 134 -17.99 1.12 1.17
C LYS A 134 -17.30 -0.09 1.79
N PHE A 135 -15.99 -0.10 1.77
CA PHE A 135 -15.16 -1.24 2.20
C PHE A 135 -14.24 -0.91 3.37
N ILE A 136 -14.54 0.18 4.10
CA ILE A 136 -13.75 0.56 5.27
C ILE A 136 -13.88 -0.54 6.32
N ASN A 137 -12.74 -1.07 6.74
CA ASN A 137 -12.64 -2.07 7.80
C ASN A 137 -11.58 -1.61 8.80
N HIS A 138 -12.03 -1.11 9.94
CA HIS A 138 -11.15 -0.70 11.02
C HIS A 138 -10.58 -1.89 11.76
N VAL A 139 -9.33 -1.77 12.19
CA VAL A 139 -8.61 -2.84 12.86
C VAL A 139 -8.88 -2.81 14.37
N PRO A 140 -9.41 -3.89 14.96
CA PRO A 140 -9.55 -4.00 16.41
C PRO A 140 -8.18 -3.93 17.11
N LEU A 141 -8.12 -3.23 18.25
CA LEU A 141 -6.87 -2.99 18.97
C LEU A 141 -6.13 -4.28 19.38
N ASN A 142 -6.87 -5.32 19.73
CA ASN A 142 -6.32 -6.63 20.08
C ASN A 142 -5.59 -7.29 18.89
N GLU A 143 -6.17 -7.24 17.69
CA GLU A 143 -5.55 -7.76 16.47
C GLU A 143 -4.34 -6.94 16.08
N TYR A 144 -4.45 -5.61 16.13
CA TYR A 144 -3.34 -4.71 15.90
C TYR A 144 -2.14 -5.05 16.81
N CYS A 145 -2.38 -5.20 18.12
CA CYS A 145 -1.33 -5.54 19.08
C CYS A 145 -0.69 -6.90 18.79
N LYS A 146 -1.49 -7.89 18.39
CA LYS A 146 -1.01 -9.23 18.05
C LYS A 146 -0.05 -9.18 16.87
N VAL A 147 -0.47 -8.58 15.76
CA VAL A 147 0.35 -8.45 14.54
C VAL A 147 1.61 -7.65 14.80
N ARG A 148 1.51 -6.52 15.52
CA ARG A 148 2.66 -5.70 15.90
C ARG A 148 3.71 -6.52 16.68
N ASN A 149 3.28 -7.33 17.64
CA ASN A 149 4.20 -8.13 18.45
C ASN A 149 4.87 -9.25 17.62
N GLN A 150 4.11 -9.89 16.75
CA GLN A 150 4.66 -10.89 15.81
C GLN A 150 5.67 -10.26 14.85
N ALA A 151 5.36 -9.09 14.31
CA ALA A 151 6.25 -8.36 13.41
C ALA A 151 7.52 -7.88 14.10
N LYS A 152 7.45 -7.46 15.38
CA LYS A 152 8.65 -7.15 16.18
C LYS A 152 9.55 -8.37 16.35
N ALA A 153 8.99 -9.53 16.64
CA ALA A 153 9.74 -10.78 16.75
C ALA A 153 10.39 -11.16 15.42
N LEU A 154 9.66 -11.02 14.31
CA LEU A 154 10.15 -11.27 12.95
C LEU A 154 11.31 -10.32 12.58
N TRP A 155 11.18 -9.04 12.88
CA TRP A 155 12.23 -8.05 12.63
C TRP A 155 13.48 -8.32 13.45
N ALA A 156 13.33 -8.72 14.72
CA ALA A 156 14.45 -9.06 15.60
C ALA A 156 15.18 -10.35 15.16
N SER A 157 14.47 -11.28 14.52
CA SER A 157 15.06 -12.54 14.02
C SER A 157 15.79 -12.33 12.70
N LYS A 158 17.03 -11.82 12.72
CA LYS A 158 17.86 -11.57 11.53
C LYS A 158 18.00 -12.76 10.55
N HIS A 159 17.70 -13.98 10.98
CA HIS A 159 17.75 -15.18 10.17
C HIS A 159 16.60 -15.36 9.18
N TYR A 160 15.42 -14.75 9.43
CA TYR A 160 14.28 -14.86 8.52
C TYR A 160 14.48 -14.01 7.25
N VAL A 161 15.11 -12.85 7.38
CA VAL A 161 15.38 -11.92 6.26
C VAL A 161 16.22 -12.56 5.16
N ARG A 162 17.19 -13.42 5.53
CA ARG A 162 18.08 -14.11 4.56
C ARG A 162 17.43 -15.29 3.82
N ARG A 163 16.34 -15.88 4.35
CA ARG A 163 15.72 -17.07 3.74
C ARG A 163 14.64 -16.75 2.73
N VAL A 164 13.95 -15.61 2.87
CA VAL A 164 12.75 -15.28 2.08
C VAL A 164 13.06 -14.29 0.96
N PHE A 165 14.14 -13.54 1.05
CA PHE A 165 14.43 -12.43 0.13
C PHE A 165 15.84 -12.52 -0.44
N SER A 166 15.91 -12.53 -1.78
CA SER A 166 17.15 -12.46 -2.56
C SER A 166 18.00 -11.24 -2.15
N PRO A 167 19.36 -11.37 -2.11
CA PRO A 167 20.28 -10.29 -1.73
C PRO A 167 20.27 -9.04 -2.62
N ASN A 168 19.47 -9.01 -3.68
CA ASN A 168 19.42 -7.91 -4.65
C ASN A 168 18.46 -6.76 -4.28
N PHE A 169 17.94 -6.73 -3.05
CA PHE A 169 17.02 -5.67 -2.59
C PHE A 169 17.66 -4.67 -1.62
N ALA A 170 18.93 -4.81 -1.31
CA ALA A 170 19.72 -3.90 -0.46
C ALA A 170 20.75 -3.12 -1.29
N ALA A 171 20.30 -2.48 -2.37
CA ALA A 171 21.11 -1.50 -3.10
C ALA A 171 20.23 -0.31 -3.50
#